data_4b31378d01955aa677551da131096438
#
_entry.id   4b31378d01955aa677551da131096438
#
_cell.length_a   1.000
_cell.length_b   1.000
_cell.length_c   1.000
_cell.angle_alpha   90.00
_cell.angle_beta   90.00
_cell.angle_gamma   90.00
#
_symmetry.space_group_name_H-M   'P 1'
#
loop_
_entity.id
_entity.type
_entity.pdbx_description
1 polymer ?
#
loop_
_entity_poly.entity_id
_entity_poly.type
_entity_poly.pdbx_seq_one_letter_code
_entity_poly.pdbx_strand_id
1 'polypeptide(L)'
;MVRRELYAIKTAPKLINLLFLQRMKLMKTTPIYILLLLSVTSLFAQNIALQKATTTSSVRDNNQGAFAVDGNQSTRWESDFSDPQFIIVDLATTYALNRIEIDWEAAYATQYQIQLSNNKQQWTTASNITSGNGGTDVVNLNGQNARYVRMYGTQRTTIGSTQYGYSIYEFEVYGEAAANNASLSSISINGNEFTAFSSDQYNYDYLLKPGVSSVPTVSVTTANSNATYNITNAQSLPGTTTINVTAADGSTTQTYTINFTASSFNLVWNDEFDYTGAPNSLKWHHQTYPPVGDSWFNGEEQHYTSRLKNSYVSNGSLKIEAFKESYTDPTSGSTKQYTAARLNSKYAFRYGRVEVRAKLPAAQGTWPAIWTLGKNINENGAYWQTQGFGNTTWPFCGEIDIMEQDSNKTKTSGAFHYPDANGNHTYTTKSISVSDSANSWHVYAMEWSADTIELSVDDVVFHTLNNAQNAYFDNEHFILLNIAMGGSLGGTIAANFTADVMEIDYVRVYQLQSLSSGSIDKLKYWLDHIPQPICGSILC
;
A
#
# COMPACT_ATOMS: atom_id res chain seq x y z
N MET A 1 11.97 59.79 -14.09
CA MET A 1 13.08 58.87 -14.31
C MET A 1 12.59 57.48 -14.12
N VAL A 2 12.85 56.64 -15.11
CA VAL A 2 12.55 55.23 -15.36
C VAL A 2 11.18 54.98 -16.01
N ARG A 3 11.17 55.17 -17.32
CA ARG A 3 10.31 54.47 -18.31
C ARG A 3 11.23 54.20 -19.50
N ARG A 4 11.75 52.99 -19.60
CA ARG A 4 12.33 52.35 -20.80
C ARG A 4 12.87 51.01 -20.37
N GLU A 5 12.08 49.98 -20.68
CA GLU A 5 12.50 48.64 -21.11
C GLU A 5 11.31 47.68 -21.10
N LEU A 6 10.49 47.79 -22.13
CA LEU A 6 9.44 46.81 -22.42
C LEU A 6 9.08 46.84 -23.92
N TYR A 7 10.10 46.70 -24.80
CA TYR A 7 9.88 46.64 -26.25
C TYR A 7 10.93 45.75 -26.97
N ALA A 8 11.24 44.57 -26.47
CA ALA A 8 12.18 43.67 -27.16
C ALA A 8 11.84 42.16 -27.18
N ILE A 9 10.61 41.76 -26.89
CA ILE A 9 10.23 40.32 -26.93
C ILE A 9 8.94 40.09 -27.76
N LYS A 10 8.79 40.73 -28.90
CA LYS A 10 7.66 40.42 -29.81
C LYS A 10 8.02 40.11 -31.27
N THR A 11 9.30 39.93 -31.59
CA THR A 11 9.70 39.69 -32.99
C THR A 11 10.47 38.37 -33.24
N ALA A 12 10.68 37.56 -32.25
CA ALA A 12 11.45 36.30 -32.39
C ALA A 12 10.72 35.12 -33.09
N PRO A 13 9.40 34.95 -33.07
CA PRO A 13 8.79 33.75 -33.67
C PRO A 13 8.66 33.80 -35.22
N LYS A 14 8.80 34.96 -35.85
CA LYS A 14 8.63 35.06 -37.33
C LYS A 14 9.92 34.81 -38.12
N LEU A 15 11.10 34.92 -37.50
CA LEU A 15 12.39 34.67 -38.20
C LEU A 15 12.75 33.20 -38.28
N ILE A 16 12.31 32.40 -37.29
CA ILE A 16 12.60 30.94 -37.25
C ILE A 16 11.78 30.21 -38.34
N ASN A 17 10.54 30.62 -38.60
CA ASN A 17 9.73 29.98 -39.63
C ASN A 17 10.16 30.34 -41.07
N LEU A 18 10.82 31.47 -41.28
CA LEU A 18 11.31 31.84 -42.61
C LEU A 18 12.60 31.10 -43.02
N LEU A 19 13.44 30.78 -42.06
CA LEU A 19 14.66 29.96 -42.27
C LEU A 19 14.34 28.46 -42.50
N PHE A 20 13.25 27.95 -41.93
CA PHE A 20 12.83 26.56 -42.14
C PHE A 20 12.15 26.36 -43.52
N LEU A 21 11.42 27.35 -44.02
CA LEU A 21 10.76 27.30 -45.34
C LEU A 21 11.73 27.53 -46.50
N GLN A 22 12.84 28.26 -46.31
CA GLN A 22 13.85 28.43 -47.36
C GLN A 22 14.75 27.21 -47.52
N ARG A 23 14.94 26.35 -46.49
CA ARG A 23 15.70 25.11 -46.63
C ARG A 23 14.91 23.97 -47.29
N MET A 24 13.59 24.02 -47.33
CA MET A 24 12.78 22.98 -47.98
C MET A 24 12.60 23.21 -49.51
N LYS A 25 13.05 24.32 -50.10
CA LYS A 25 12.95 24.59 -51.57
C LYS A 25 14.19 24.27 -52.38
N LEU A 26 15.30 23.82 -51.76
CA LEU A 26 16.58 23.50 -52.44
C LEU A 26 16.93 22.02 -52.53
N MET A 27 16.00 21.10 -52.24
CA MET A 27 16.26 19.66 -52.34
C MET A 27 15.38 19.02 -53.44
N LYS A 28 15.60 19.42 -54.67
CA LYS A 28 15.23 18.61 -55.84
C LYS A 28 16.47 18.45 -56.72
N THR A 29 16.84 17.16 -56.90
CA THR A 29 17.93 16.64 -57.76
C THR A 29 19.31 16.51 -57.15
N THR A 30 19.50 15.51 -56.25
CA THR A 30 20.73 14.74 -56.10
C THR A 30 20.39 13.40 -55.42
N PRO A 31 20.98 12.27 -55.82
CA PRO A 31 20.69 10.98 -55.18
C PRO A 31 21.16 11.02 -53.72
N ILE A 32 20.21 10.76 -52.82
CA ILE A 32 20.45 10.70 -51.38
C ILE A 32 21.25 9.43 -51.13
N TYR A 33 22.56 9.57 -50.91
CA TYR A 33 23.31 8.60 -50.12
C TYR A 33 22.81 8.75 -48.69
N ILE A 34 21.94 7.82 -48.26
CA ILE A 34 21.60 7.64 -46.83
C ILE A 34 22.90 7.18 -46.17
N LEU A 35 23.65 8.14 -45.62
CA LEU A 35 24.68 7.88 -44.65
C LEU A 35 23.98 7.39 -43.41
N LEU A 36 23.81 6.08 -43.27
CA LEU A 36 23.46 5.44 -42.02
C LEU A 36 24.60 5.76 -41.06
N LEU A 37 24.49 6.85 -40.30
CA LEU A 37 25.26 7.02 -39.08
C LEU A 37 24.77 5.91 -38.14
N LEU A 38 25.40 4.75 -38.22
CA LEU A 38 25.51 3.87 -37.08
C LEU A 38 26.15 4.69 -35.96
N SER A 39 25.34 5.27 -35.09
CA SER A 39 25.80 5.63 -33.78
C SER A 39 26.22 4.32 -33.12
N VAL A 40 27.49 4.01 -33.19
CA VAL A 40 28.15 3.07 -32.29
C VAL A 40 28.08 3.80 -30.95
N THR A 41 26.93 3.68 -30.24
CA THR A 41 26.93 3.81 -28.79
C THR A 41 27.89 2.70 -28.36
N SER A 42 29.09 3.08 -27.90
CA SER A 42 29.89 2.17 -27.11
C SER A 42 28.97 1.71 -25.98
N LEU A 43 28.44 0.48 -26.10
CA LEU A 43 27.79 -0.19 -24.97
C LEU A 43 28.92 -0.34 -23.93
N PHE A 44 29.01 0.61 -23.02
CA PHE A 44 29.69 0.33 -21.76
C PHE A 44 28.88 -0.82 -21.13
N ALA A 45 29.52 -1.95 -20.95
CA ALA A 45 28.89 -3.09 -20.30
C ALA A 45 28.31 -2.62 -18.97
N GLN A 46 27.00 -2.78 -18.78
CA GLN A 46 26.31 -2.34 -17.59
C GLN A 46 26.72 -3.20 -16.40
N ASN A 47 26.96 -2.61 -15.24
CA ASN A 47 27.10 -3.34 -13.98
C ASN A 47 25.77 -4.00 -13.61
N ILE A 48 25.67 -5.32 -13.83
CA ILE A 48 24.46 -6.12 -13.58
C ILE A 48 24.31 -6.51 -12.11
N ALA A 49 25.31 -6.21 -11.25
CA ALA A 49 25.25 -6.42 -9.80
C ALA A 49 24.64 -5.23 -9.05
N LEU A 50 24.50 -4.07 -9.70
CA LEU A 50 24.01 -2.85 -9.06
C LEU A 50 22.64 -3.07 -8.41
N GLN A 51 22.55 -2.76 -7.09
CA GLN A 51 21.36 -2.92 -6.24
C GLN A 51 20.77 -4.34 -6.18
N LYS A 52 21.57 -5.36 -6.46
CA LYS A 52 21.16 -6.76 -6.35
C LYS A 52 21.23 -7.27 -4.91
N ALA A 53 20.43 -8.32 -4.65
CA ALA A 53 20.42 -8.96 -3.34
C ALA A 53 21.78 -9.61 -3.03
N THR A 54 22.26 -9.41 -1.80
CA THR A 54 23.52 -9.98 -1.31
C THR A 54 23.30 -10.92 -0.15
N THR A 55 24.21 -11.88 0.02
CA THR A 55 24.32 -12.74 1.20
C THR A 55 25.78 -12.80 1.61
N THR A 56 26.04 -12.53 2.88
CA THR A 56 27.40 -12.51 3.42
C THR A 56 27.58 -13.54 4.53
N SER A 57 28.82 -13.98 4.75
CA SER A 57 29.18 -14.86 5.88
C SER A 57 29.06 -14.15 7.22
N SER A 58 29.36 -12.83 7.25
CA SER A 58 29.27 -11.98 8.43
C SER A 58 29.14 -10.51 8.02
N VAL A 59 28.75 -9.67 8.97
CA VAL A 59 28.63 -8.21 8.82
C VAL A 59 29.20 -7.56 10.08
N ARG A 60 30.11 -6.60 9.93
CA ARG A 60 30.70 -5.86 11.01
C ARG A 60 30.30 -4.38 10.98
N ASP A 61 30.06 -3.82 12.17
CA ASP A 61 29.83 -2.39 12.40
C ASP A 61 28.74 -1.76 11.47
N ASN A 62 27.70 -2.52 11.15
CA ASN A 62 26.62 -2.15 10.22
C ASN A 62 27.03 -2.02 8.73
N ASN A 63 28.25 -2.39 8.35
CA ASN A 63 28.73 -2.39 6.97
C ASN A 63 28.17 -3.60 6.20
N GLN A 64 26.93 -3.50 5.77
CA GLN A 64 26.15 -4.61 5.17
C GLN A 64 26.61 -4.96 3.77
N GLY A 65 26.37 -6.20 3.35
CA GLY A 65 26.71 -6.68 2.00
C GLY A 65 26.09 -5.87 0.87
N ALA A 66 24.90 -5.28 1.10
CA ALA A 66 24.23 -4.43 0.12
C ALA A 66 25.04 -3.17 -0.25
N PHE A 67 25.92 -2.70 0.64
CA PHE A 67 26.78 -1.55 0.39
C PHE A 67 27.91 -1.84 -0.61
N ALA A 68 28.23 -3.11 -0.88
CA ALA A 68 29.19 -3.47 -1.90
C ALA A 68 28.60 -3.54 -3.32
N VAL A 69 27.32 -3.22 -3.49
CA VAL A 69 26.62 -3.23 -4.79
C VAL A 69 25.68 -2.04 -4.95
N ASP A 70 25.87 -0.97 -4.17
CA ASP A 70 24.96 0.18 -4.16
C ASP A 70 25.38 1.31 -5.13
N GLY A 71 26.56 1.22 -5.74
CA GLY A 71 27.13 2.21 -6.65
C GLY A 71 27.74 3.42 -5.93
N ASN A 72 28.02 3.31 -4.62
CA ASN A 72 28.51 4.41 -3.80
C ASN A 72 29.88 4.08 -3.17
N GLN A 73 30.94 4.60 -3.72
CA GLN A 73 32.33 4.43 -3.26
C GLN A 73 32.59 4.95 -1.82
N SER A 74 31.58 5.49 -1.13
CA SER A 74 31.70 5.95 0.27
C SER A 74 31.13 4.97 1.27
N THR A 75 30.47 3.92 0.81
CA THR A 75 29.92 2.81 1.60
C THR A 75 30.71 1.55 1.32
N ARG A 76 30.60 0.52 2.18
CA ARG A 76 31.32 -0.74 1.99
C ARG A 76 30.66 -1.88 2.72
N TRP A 77 30.88 -3.11 2.27
CA TRP A 77 30.74 -4.29 3.09
C TRP A 77 31.99 -4.54 3.90
N GLU A 78 31.82 -4.95 5.18
CA GLU A 78 32.93 -5.41 6.03
C GLU A 78 32.58 -6.72 6.73
N SER A 79 33.48 -7.70 6.64
CA SER A 79 33.34 -9.00 7.31
C SER A 79 33.90 -8.98 8.73
N ASP A 80 33.61 -10.02 9.51
CA ASP A 80 34.36 -10.33 10.73
C ASP A 80 35.84 -10.61 10.43
N PHE A 81 36.68 -10.44 11.47
CA PHE A 81 38.14 -10.61 11.40
C PHE A 81 38.55 -12.08 11.47
N SER A 82 38.05 -12.89 10.55
CA SER A 82 38.34 -14.32 10.46
C SER A 82 38.39 -14.78 9.01
N ASP A 83 39.00 -15.93 8.77
CA ASP A 83 39.04 -16.62 7.49
C ASP A 83 38.38 -18.00 7.61
N PRO A 84 37.65 -18.50 6.63
CA PRO A 84 37.23 -17.78 5.41
C PRO A 84 36.00 -16.91 5.60
N GLN A 85 35.81 -15.92 4.70
CA GLN A 85 34.58 -15.11 4.63
C GLN A 85 34.14 -15.00 3.16
N PHE A 86 32.87 -14.64 2.93
CA PHE A 86 32.35 -14.49 1.59
C PHE A 86 31.25 -13.43 1.47
N ILE A 87 31.12 -12.90 0.26
CA ILE A 87 29.94 -12.18 -0.21
C ILE A 87 29.41 -12.86 -1.48
N ILE A 88 28.11 -13.07 -1.54
CA ILE A 88 27.39 -13.62 -2.70
C ILE A 88 26.48 -12.52 -3.25
N VAL A 89 26.50 -12.30 -4.56
CA VAL A 89 25.55 -11.46 -5.29
C VAL A 89 24.60 -12.38 -6.05
N ASP A 90 23.28 -12.20 -5.89
CA ASP A 90 22.24 -12.85 -6.68
C ASP A 90 21.85 -11.94 -7.85
N LEU A 91 22.25 -12.28 -9.05
CA LEU A 91 21.93 -11.52 -10.25
C LEU A 91 20.46 -11.63 -10.68
N ALA A 92 19.64 -12.39 -9.94
CA ALA A 92 18.24 -12.71 -10.17
C ALA A 92 17.98 -13.65 -11.35
N THR A 93 18.85 -13.70 -12.36
CA THR A 93 18.73 -14.60 -13.51
C THR A 93 20.12 -15.00 -14.00
N THR A 94 20.19 -15.97 -14.94
CA THR A 94 21.48 -16.46 -15.49
C THR A 94 22.02 -15.49 -16.53
N TYR A 95 23.28 -15.10 -16.38
CA TYR A 95 24.05 -14.28 -17.31
C TYR A 95 25.27 -15.03 -17.83
N ALA A 96 25.67 -14.74 -19.06
CA ALA A 96 26.99 -15.04 -19.58
C ALA A 96 27.95 -13.94 -19.07
N LEU A 97 28.75 -14.27 -18.08
CA LEU A 97 29.57 -13.31 -17.33
C LEU A 97 30.89 -13.05 -18.04
N ASN A 98 31.19 -11.80 -18.32
CA ASN A 98 32.43 -11.40 -19.01
C ASN A 98 33.54 -11.08 -18.01
N ARG A 99 33.25 -10.28 -16.97
CA ARG A 99 34.23 -9.90 -15.94
C ARG A 99 33.56 -9.51 -14.63
N ILE A 100 34.37 -9.49 -13.58
CA ILE A 100 34.05 -8.92 -12.27
C ILE A 100 35.07 -7.85 -11.95
N GLU A 101 34.65 -6.76 -11.33
CA GLU A 101 35.52 -5.75 -10.73
C GLU A 101 35.23 -5.68 -9.24
N ILE A 102 36.28 -5.67 -8.41
CA ILE A 102 36.18 -5.54 -6.96
C ILE A 102 37.03 -4.36 -6.53
N ASP A 103 36.37 -3.32 -6.02
CA ASP A 103 37.06 -2.20 -5.40
C ASP A 103 37.22 -2.45 -3.91
N TRP A 104 38.44 -2.73 -3.51
CA TRP A 104 38.79 -2.98 -2.12
C TRP A 104 39.03 -1.70 -1.33
N GLU A 105 38.62 -1.71 -0.08
CA GLU A 105 39.14 -0.80 0.94
C GLU A 105 40.56 -1.27 1.34
N ALA A 106 41.22 -0.60 2.28
CA ALA A 106 42.57 -0.97 2.72
C ALA A 106 42.68 -2.41 3.27
N ALA A 107 41.57 -2.98 3.77
CA ALA A 107 41.50 -4.33 4.30
C ALA A 107 41.00 -5.33 3.24
N TYR A 108 41.89 -5.71 2.34
CA TYR A 108 41.60 -6.55 1.17
C TYR A 108 41.97 -8.04 1.36
N ALA A 109 41.56 -8.89 0.41
CA ALA A 109 41.97 -10.29 0.34
C ALA A 109 43.31 -10.42 -0.39
N THR A 110 44.31 -11.04 0.24
CA THR A 110 45.56 -11.47 -0.41
C THR A 110 45.39 -12.78 -1.14
N GLN A 111 44.45 -13.64 -0.69
CA GLN A 111 44.03 -14.83 -1.42
C GLN A 111 42.52 -14.95 -1.38
N TYR A 112 41.91 -15.16 -2.53
CA TYR A 112 40.48 -15.37 -2.67
C TYR A 112 40.10 -16.10 -3.95
N GLN A 113 38.88 -16.59 -4.00
CA GLN A 113 38.32 -17.24 -5.18
C GLN A 113 37.08 -16.46 -5.66
N ILE A 114 36.93 -16.37 -6.98
CA ILE A 114 35.64 -16.08 -7.59
C ILE A 114 34.97 -17.39 -7.93
N GLN A 115 33.79 -17.58 -7.40
CA GLN A 115 33.01 -18.80 -7.56
C GLN A 115 31.65 -18.49 -8.17
N LEU A 116 31.17 -19.38 -9.03
CA LEU A 116 29.92 -19.26 -9.76
C LEU A 116 28.96 -20.39 -9.41
N SER A 117 27.66 -20.08 -9.37
CA SER A 117 26.60 -21.07 -9.14
C SER A 117 25.30 -20.67 -9.87
N ASN A 118 24.44 -21.67 -10.19
CA ASN A 118 23.08 -21.44 -10.64
C ASN A 118 22.01 -21.80 -9.59
N ASN A 119 22.41 -22.43 -8.48
CA ASN A 119 21.47 -22.89 -7.44
C ASN A 119 21.88 -22.51 -6.01
N LYS A 120 22.96 -21.73 -5.84
CA LYS A 120 23.52 -21.29 -4.55
C LYS A 120 23.99 -22.44 -3.62
N GLN A 121 23.94 -23.69 -4.08
CA GLN A 121 24.34 -24.88 -3.34
C GLN A 121 25.64 -25.49 -3.88
N GLN A 122 25.75 -25.60 -5.22
CA GLN A 122 26.93 -26.11 -5.90
C GLN A 122 27.71 -24.93 -6.49
N TRP A 123 29.01 -24.86 -6.15
CA TRP A 123 29.88 -23.77 -6.54
C TRP A 123 31.04 -24.28 -7.37
N THR A 124 31.30 -23.61 -8.47
CA THR A 124 32.47 -23.84 -9.35
C THR A 124 33.43 -22.68 -9.22
N THR A 125 34.69 -22.92 -8.92
CA THR A 125 35.72 -21.89 -8.91
C THR A 125 36.04 -21.45 -10.36
N ALA A 126 35.68 -20.22 -10.68
CA ALA A 126 35.95 -19.62 -11.98
C ALA A 126 37.34 -18.98 -12.05
N SER A 127 37.80 -18.44 -10.90
CA SER A 127 39.16 -17.86 -10.80
C SER A 127 39.68 -18.03 -9.37
N ASN A 128 41.01 -18.26 -9.26
CA ASN A 128 41.70 -18.36 -7.97
C ASN A 128 42.84 -17.32 -7.93
N ILE A 129 42.69 -16.32 -7.08
CA ILE A 129 43.63 -15.22 -6.90
C ILE A 129 44.52 -15.55 -5.70
N THR A 130 45.83 -15.67 -5.90
CA THR A 130 46.80 -16.04 -4.87
C THR A 130 47.74 -14.91 -4.48
N SER A 131 47.59 -13.74 -5.06
CA SER A 131 48.45 -12.57 -4.86
C SER A 131 47.63 -11.28 -5.02
N GLY A 132 46.49 -11.14 -4.28
CA GLY A 132 45.71 -9.91 -4.24
C GLY A 132 46.54 -8.79 -3.63
N ASN A 133 46.42 -7.59 -4.20
CA ASN A 133 47.21 -6.43 -3.83
C ASN A 133 46.37 -5.19 -3.43
N GLY A 134 45.05 -5.37 -3.35
CA GLY A 134 44.11 -4.28 -3.03
C GLY A 134 43.88 -3.32 -4.21
N GLY A 135 43.17 -2.24 -3.96
CA GLY A 135 42.68 -1.35 -5.03
C GLY A 135 41.58 -2.02 -5.83
N THR A 136 41.60 -1.87 -7.15
CA THR A 136 40.60 -2.48 -8.03
C THR A 136 41.14 -3.76 -8.66
N ASP A 137 40.53 -4.89 -8.34
CA ASP A 137 40.83 -6.17 -8.98
C ASP A 137 39.86 -6.43 -10.15
N VAL A 138 40.38 -6.78 -11.34
CA VAL A 138 39.58 -7.16 -12.50
C VAL A 138 39.75 -8.63 -12.80
N VAL A 139 38.70 -9.41 -12.76
CA VAL A 139 38.69 -10.85 -13.02
C VAL A 139 37.87 -11.17 -14.26
N ASN A 140 38.49 -11.67 -15.31
CA ASN A 140 37.83 -12.09 -16.55
C ASN A 140 37.19 -13.48 -16.39
N LEU A 141 35.94 -13.63 -16.83
CA LEU A 141 35.15 -14.87 -16.73
C LEU A 141 34.83 -15.54 -18.05
N ASN A 142 35.20 -14.91 -19.18
CA ASN A 142 35.12 -15.47 -20.54
C ASN A 142 33.71 -16.03 -20.91
N GLY A 143 32.64 -15.37 -20.52
CA GLY A 143 31.27 -15.74 -20.89
C GLY A 143 30.71 -16.95 -20.10
N GLN A 144 31.26 -17.29 -18.94
CA GLN A 144 30.71 -18.37 -18.10
C GLN A 144 29.30 -18.03 -17.60
N ASN A 145 28.38 -19.00 -17.73
CA ASN A 145 26.99 -18.81 -17.32
C ASN A 145 26.80 -18.98 -15.81
N ALA A 146 26.27 -17.98 -15.11
CA ALA A 146 25.87 -18.09 -13.72
C ALA A 146 24.79 -17.08 -13.33
N ARG A 147 24.01 -17.44 -12.31
CA ARG A 147 23.10 -16.53 -11.58
C ARG A 147 23.76 -15.95 -10.33
N TYR A 148 24.51 -16.76 -9.61
CA TYR A 148 25.15 -16.36 -8.35
C TYR A 148 26.65 -16.22 -8.54
N VAL A 149 27.19 -15.12 -8.04
CA VAL A 149 28.62 -14.83 -8.02
C VAL A 149 29.07 -14.69 -6.58
N ARG A 150 30.14 -15.37 -6.21
CA ARG A 150 30.69 -15.32 -4.86
C ARG A 150 32.18 -14.95 -4.89
N MET A 151 32.54 -13.92 -4.12
CA MET A 151 33.91 -13.76 -3.66
C MET A 151 34.06 -14.57 -2.37
N TYR A 152 35.03 -15.49 -2.34
CA TYR A 152 35.35 -16.35 -1.21
C TYR A 152 36.79 -16.10 -0.78
N GLY A 153 36.95 -15.27 0.27
CA GLY A 153 38.24 -14.84 0.80
C GLY A 153 38.83 -15.90 1.74
N THR A 154 40.06 -16.29 1.49
CA THR A 154 40.78 -17.32 2.26
C THR A 154 41.96 -16.78 3.03
N GLN A 155 42.46 -15.58 2.68
CA GLN A 155 43.55 -14.93 3.40
C GLN A 155 43.41 -13.41 3.33
N ARG A 156 43.37 -12.77 4.49
CA ARG A 156 43.28 -11.32 4.65
C ARG A 156 44.65 -10.64 4.57
N THR A 157 44.68 -9.35 4.20
CA THR A 157 45.86 -8.53 4.33
C THR A 157 46.13 -8.17 5.81
N THR A 158 47.37 -7.76 6.11
CA THR A 158 47.77 -7.20 7.39
C THR A 158 48.07 -5.73 7.26
N ILE A 159 47.41 -4.88 8.06
CA ILE A 159 47.63 -3.43 8.10
C ILE A 159 48.33 -3.11 9.45
N GLY A 160 49.60 -2.72 9.38
CA GLY A 160 50.40 -2.59 10.61
C GLY A 160 50.61 -3.95 11.28
N SER A 161 50.04 -4.15 12.45
CA SER A 161 50.07 -5.43 13.19
C SER A 161 48.70 -6.13 13.21
N THR A 162 47.69 -5.61 12.52
CA THR A 162 46.30 -6.09 12.62
C THR A 162 45.82 -6.67 11.28
N GLN A 163 45.17 -7.83 11.36
CA GLN A 163 44.40 -8.39 10.24
C GLN A 163 42.92 -8.05 10.42
N TYR A 164 42.48 -7.01 9.72
CA TYR A 164 41.05 -6.60 9.69
C TYR A 164 40.23 -7.59 8.89
N GLY A 165 38.90 -7.42 8.81
CA GLY A 165 38.02 -8.19 7.94
C GLY A 165 38.24 -7.87 6.46
N TYR A 166 37.53 -8.57 5.60
CA TYR A 166 37.45 -8.16 4.18
C TYR A 166 36.56 -6.96 4.06
N SER A 167 37.01 -5.93 3.32
CA SER A 167 36.29 -4.68 3.17
C SER A 167 36.22 -4.32 1.68
N ILE A 168 35.00 -4.27 1.13
CA ILE A 168 34.73 -4.04 -0.30
C ILE A 168 33.85 -2.80 -0.45
N TYR A 169 34.33 -1.79 -1.18
CA TYR A 169 33.54 -0.62 -1.58
C TYR A 169 32.52 -1.00 -2.64
N GLU A 170 32.96 -1.64 -3.75
CA GLU A 170 32.08 -2.08 -4.82
C GLU A 170 32.47 -3.46 -5.32
N PHE A 171 31.46 -4.28 -5.57
CA PHE A 171 31.55 -5.57 -6.22
C PHE A 171 30.69 -5.55 -7.48
N GLU A 172 31.31 -5.24 -8.59
CA GLU A 172 30.65 -5.07 -9.86
C GLU A 172 30.75 -6.35 -10.72
N VAL A 173 29.69 -6.65 -11.44
CA VAL A 173 29.62 -7.81 -12.35
C VAL A 173 29.17 -7.32 -13.72
N TYR A 174 29.82 -7.79 -14.76
CA TYR A 174 29.56 -7.43 -16.15
C TYR A 174 29.31 -8.67 -17.00
N GLY A 175 28.23 -8.65 -17.78
CA GLY A 175 27.83 -9.77 -18.62
C GLY A 175 26.56 -9.46 -19.40
N GLU A 176 26.16 -10.41 -20.23
CA GLU A 176 24.94 -10.37 -21.01
C GLU A 176 24.02 -11.51 -20.59
N ALA A 177 22.71 -11.31 -20.70
CA ALA A 177 21.77 -12.38 -20.41
C ALA A 177 22.06 -13.60 -21.29
N ALA A 178 22.16 -14.78 -20.67
CA ALA A 178 22.52 -16.00 -21.40
C ALA A 178 21.54 -16.30 -22.54
N ALA A 179 22.04 -16.84 -23.67
CA ALA A 179 21.22 -17.10 -24.85
C ALA A 179 20.09 -18.09 -24.60
N ASN A 180 20.23 -18.99 -23.63
CA ASN A 180 19.19 -19.94 -23.19
C ASN A 180 18.29 -19.38 -22.08
N ASN A 181 18.34 -18.07 -21.82
CA ASN A 181 17.50 -17.44 -20.80
C ASN A 181 16.11 -17.13 -21.34
N ALA A 182 15.11 -17.90 -20.91
CA ALA A 182 13.69 -17.70 -21.19
C ALA A 182 12.93 -17.02 -20.03
N SER A 183 13.62 -16.36 -19.09
CA SER A 183 12.97 -15.70 -17.96
C SER A 183 12.38 -14.34 -18.35
N LEU A 184 11.36 -13.92 -17.61
CA LEU A 184 10.88 -12.54 -17.59
C LEU A 184 11.69 -11.71 -16.57
N SER A 185 11.83 -10.42 -16.83
CA SER A 185 12.36 -9.44 -15.88
C SER A 185 11.24 -8.67 -15.16
N SER A 186 10.07 -8.52 -15.79
CA SER A 186 8.89 -7.90 -15.19
C SER A 186 7.59 -8.36 -15.82
N ILE A 187 6.52 -8.24 -15.05
CA ILE A 187 5.12 -8.36 -15.49
C ILE A 187 4.40 -7.08 -15.09
N SER A 188 3.55 -6.55 -15.96
CA SER A 188 2.62 -5.46 -15.63
C SER A 188 1.20 -5.90 -15.91
N ILE A 189 0.27 -5.50 -15.02
CA ILE A 189 -1.18 -5.78 -15.11
C ILE A 189 -1.91 -4.44 -15.19
N ASN A 190 -2.70 -4.23 -16.25
CA ASN A 190 -3.36 -2.95 -16.56
C ASN A 190 -2.39 -1.76 -16.55
N GLY A 191 -1.15 -1.96 -17.02
CA GLY A 191 -0.11 -0.94 -17.09
C GLY A 191 0.62 -0.65 -15.76
N ASN A 192 0.24 -1.29 -14.66
CA ASN A 192 0.92 -1.18 -13.38
C ASN A 192 1.88 -2.36 -13.17
N GLU A 193 3.04 -2.10 -12.58
CA GLU A 193 4.00 -3.13 -12.25
C GLU A 193 3.40 -4.14 -11.26
N PHE A 194 3.58 -5.43 -11.56
CA PHE A 194 3.17 -6.52 -10.67
C PHE A 194 4.29 -6.80 -9.65
N THR A 195 4.26 -6.11 -8.52
CA THR A 195 5.33 -6.12 -7.49
C THR A 195 5.56 -7.48 -6.82
N ALA A 196 4.57 -8.39 -6.89
CA ALA A 196 4.72 -9.76 -6.40
C ALA A 196 5.45 -10.69 -7.39
N PHE A 197 5.87 -10.17 -8.56
CA PHE A 197 6.57 -10.95 -9.57
C PHE A 197 7.97 -11.34 -9.07
N SER A 198 8.34 -12.62 -9.33
CA SER A 198 9.71 -13.13 -9.24
C SER A 198 10.01 -13.98 -10.49
N SER A 199 11.19 -13.85 -11.05
CA SER A 199 11.61 -14.61 -12.24
C SER A 199 11.59 -16.13 -12.08
N ASP A 200 11.62 -16.61 -10.83
CA ASP A 200 11.63 -18.03 -10.46
C ASP A 200 10.26 -18.57 -10.07
N GLN A 201 9.26 -17.71 -10.00
CA GLN A 201 7.87 -18.11 -9.77
C GLN A 201 7.12 -18.07 -11.09
N TYR A 202 6.48 -19.18 -11.44
CA TYR A 202 5.87 -19.35 -12.76
C TYR A 202 4.34 -19.34 -12.74
N ASN A 203 3.75 -19.40 -11.56
CA ASN A 203 2.29 -19.41 -11.38
C ASN A 203 1.90 -18.37 -10.35
N TYR A 204 0.94 -17.51 -10.71
CA TYR A 204 0.43 -16.44 -9.88
C TYR A 204 -1.08 -16.49 -9.80
N ASP A 205 -1.62 -16.24 -8.61
CA ASP A 205 -3.03 -15.95 -8.40
C ASP A 205 -3.22 -14.46 -8.21
N TYR A 206 -4.16 -13.87 -8.95
CA TYR A 206 -4.47 -12.46 -8.90
C TYR A 206 -5.96 -12.26 -8.61
N LEU A 207 -6.27 -11.79 -7.41
CA LEU A 207 -7.63 -11.49 -7.00
C LEU A 207 -8.02 -10.09 -7.49
N LEU A 208 -9.06 -10.01 -8.32
CA LEU A 208 -9.58 -8.76 -8.85
C LEU A 208 -10.48 -8.08 -7.82
N LYS A 209 -10.50 -6.74 -7.83
CA LYS A 209 -11.47 -5.97 -7.03
C LYS A 209 -12.90 -6.36 -7.42
N PRO A 210 -13.86 -6.28 -6.48
CA PRO A 210 -15.27 -6.53 -6.78
C PRO A 210 -15.78 -5.62 -7.90
N GLY A 211 -16.68 -6.16 -8.74
CA GLY A 211 -17.26 -5.43 -9.87
C GLY A 211 -16.40 -5.42 -11.14
N VAL A 212 -15.14 -5.87 -11.10
CA VAL A 212 -14.32 -6.03 -12.31
C VAL A 212 -14.86 -7.20 -13.13
N SER A 213 -15.37 -6.91 -14.32
CA SER A 213 -15.96 -7.90 -15.23
C SER A 213 -15.12 -8.14 -16.49
N SER A 214 -14.11 -7.33 -16.74
CA SER A 214 -13.19 -7.48 -17.88
C SER A 214 -11.88 -8.12 -17.47
N VAL A 215 -11.34 -8.98 -18.36
CA VAL A 215 -10.01 -9.58 -18.16
C VAL A 215 -8.95 -8.48 -18.20
N PRO A 216 -8.04 -8.40 -17.20
CA PRO A 216 -6.95 -7.43 -17.20
C PRO A 216 -5.99 -7.62 -18.37
N THR A 217 -5.45 -6.53 -18.87
CA THR A 217 -4.36 -6.58 -19.84
C THR A 217 -3.03 -6.94 -19.16
N VAL A 218 -2.28 -7.86 -19.75
CA VAL A 218 -0.96 -8.26 -19.26
C VAL A 218 0.09 -7.84 -20.27
N SER A 219 1.17 -7.23 -19.79
CA SER A 219 2.38 -6.95 -20.57
C SER A 219 3.61 -7.43 -19.80
N VAL A 220 4.67 -7.77 -20.53
CA VAL A 220 5.87 -8.37 -19.95
C VAL A 220 7.13 -7.80 -20.57
N THR A 221 8.24 -7.89 -19.83
CA THR A 221 9.59 -7.66 -20.33
C THR A 221 10.41 -8.92 -20.13
N THR A 222 11.11 -9.36 -21.17
CA THR A 222 12.03 -10.51 -21.10
C THR A 222 13.36 -10.11 -20.45
N ALA A 223 13.99 -11.02 -19.72
CA ALA A 223 15.31 -10.80 -19.12
C ALA A 223 16.43 -10.75 -20.18
N ASN A 224 16.28 -11.50 -21.28
CA ASN A 224 17.14 -11.39 -22.46
C ASN A 224 16.38 -10.64 -23.56
N SER A 225 16.90 -9.50 -24.03
CA SER A 225 16.25 -8.66 -25.06
C SER A 225 16.06 -9.37 -26.41
N ASN A 226 16.78 -10.47 -26.67
CA ASN A 226 16.63 -11.29 -27.88
C ASN A 226 15.66 -12.47 -27.69
N ALA A 227 15.13 -12.69 -26.48
CA ALA A 227 14.07 -13.66 -26.26
C ALA A 227 12.73 -13.11 -26.79
N THR A 228 11.87 -14.02 -27.24
CA THR A 228 10.53 -13.70 -27.73
C THR A 228 9.47 -14.21 -26.76
N TYR A 229 8.26 -13.66 -26.83
CA TYR A 229 7.15 -14.15 -26.01
C TYR A 229 5.83 -14.13 -26.77
N ASN A 230 4.89 -14.96 -26.30
CA ASN A 230 3.51 -14.96 -26.74
C ASN A 230 2.59 -14.96 -25.51
N ILE A 231 1.61 -14.05 -25.49
CA ILE A 231 0.60 -13.96 -24.41
C ILE A 231 -0.73 -14.48 -24.94
N THR A 232 -1.26 -15.52 -24.28
CA THR A 232 -2.63 -15.99 -24.47
C THR A 232 -3.46 -15.51 -23.30
N ASN A 233 -4.28 -14.47 -23.53
CA ASN A 233 -5.12 -13.91 -22.48
C ASN A 233 -6.25 -14.84 -22.08
N ALA A 234 -6.65 -14.79 -20.81
CA ALA A 234 -7.89 -15.37 -20.35
C ALA A 234 -9.07 -14.87 -21.21
N GLN A 235 -10.05 -15.72 -21.46
CA GLN A 235 -11.21 -15.37 -22.29
C GLN A 235 -12.40 -14.88 -21.46
N SER A 236 -12.39 -15.17 -20.17
CA SER A 236 -13.44 -14.79 -19.21
C SER A 236 -12.84 -14.70 -17.81
N LEU A 237 -13.63 -14.23 -16.85
CA LEU A 237 -13.31 -14.27 -15.42
C LEU A 237 -14.27 -15.26 -14.72
N PRO A 238 -13.76 -16.13 -13.84
CA PRO A 238 -12.34 -16.42 -13.61
C PRO A 238 -11.66 -17.02 -14.85
N GLY A 239 -10.34 -16.84 -14.97
CA GLY A 239 -9.59 -17.36 -16.12
C GLY A 239 -8.08 -17.16 -15.99
N THR A 240 -7.33 -17.85 -16.84
CA THR A 240 -5.87 -17.87 -16.80
C THR A 240 -5.29 -17.19 -18.05
N THR A 241 -4.41 -16.23 -17.83
CA THR A 241 -3.51 -15.69 -18.87
C THR A 241 -2.20 -16.48 -18.84
N THR A 242 -1.76 -16.96 -20.00
CA THR A 242 -0.53 -17.74 -20.15
C THR A 242 0.48 -16.95 -20.98
N ILE A 243 1.71 -16.90 -20.51
CA ILE A 243 2.83 -16.23 -21.17
C ILE A 243 3.88 -17.29 -21.48
N ASN A 244 4.12 -17.57 -22.76
CA ASN A 244 5.16 -18.47 -23.22
C ASN A 244 6.35 -17.64 -23.70
N VAL A 245 7.50 -17.80 -23.07
CA VAL A 245 8.75 -17.14 -23.43
C VAL A 245 9.64 -18.15 -24.15
N THR A 246 10.20 -17.76 -25.29
CA THR A 246 11.22 -18.53 -26.02
C THR A 246 12.54 -17.77 -25.96
N ALA A 247 13.56 -18.38 -25.43
CA ALA A 247 14.89 -17.80 -25.31
C ALA A 247 15.52 -17.49 -26.68
N ALA A 248 16.60 -16.70 -26.69
CA ALA A 248 17.33 -16.32 -27.89
C ALA A 248 17.97 -17.52 -28.65
N ASP A 249 18.15 -18.65 -27.97
CA ASP A 249 18.62 -19.91 -28.60
C ASP A 249 17.56 -20.59 -29.49
N GLY A 250 16.31 -20.09 -29.47
CA GLY A 250 15.17 -20.60 -30.22
C GLY A 250 14.62 -21.96 -29.77
N SER A 251 15.17 -22.54 -28.70
CA SER A 251 14.84 -23.89 -28.22
C SER A 251 14.40 -23.93 -26.76
N THR A 252 14.99 -23.15 -25.89
CA THR A 252 14.65 -23.07 -24.47
C THR A 252 13.37 -22.26 -24.29
N THR A 253 12.37 -22.83 -23.60
CA THR A 253 11.09 -22.16 -23.34
C THR A 253 10.75 -22.16 -21.86
N GLN A 254 10.04 -21.11 -21.41
CA GLN A 254 9.47 -21.01 -20.08
C GLN A 254 8.04 -20.48 -20.16
N THR A 255 7.14 -21.08 -19.37
CA THR A 255 5.75 -20.66 -19.29
C THR A 255 5.48 -20.02 -17.93
N TYR A 256 4.82 -18.86 -17.94
CA TYR A 256 4.24 -18.20 -16.76
C TYR A 256 2.73 -18.16 -16.89
N THR A 257 2.03 -18.29 -15.77
CA THR A 257 0.57 -18.21 -15.72
C THR A 257 0.11 -17.22 -14.67
N ILE A 258 -0.95 -16.48 -14.97
CA ILE A 258 -1.66 -15.61 -14.03
C ILE A 258 -3.12 -16.02 -14.01
N ASN A 259 -3.57 -16.54 -12.87
CA ASN A 259 -4.94 -16.94 -12.64
C ASN A 259 -5.73 -15.74 -12.10
N PHE A 260 -6.53 -15.12 -12.94
CA PHE A 260 -7.43 -14.04 -12.52
C PHE A 260 -8.68 -14.61 -11.91
N THR A 261 -8.94 -14.24 -10.65
CA THR A 261 -10.14 -14.64 -9.93
C THR A 261 -10.98 -13.41 -9.66
N ALA A 262 -12.23 -13.40 -10.12
CA ALA A 262 -13.18 -12.36 -9.75
C ALA A 262 -13.54 -12.49 -8.27
N SER A 263 -13.72 -11.37 -7.60
CA SER A 263 -14.27 -11.35 -6.25
C SER A 263 -15.63 -10.68 -6.24
N SER A 264 -16.43 -11.01 -5.23
CA SER A 264 -17.69 -10.34 -4.95
C SER A 264 -17.76 -9.95 -3.48
N PHE A 265 -18.60 -8.98 -3.18
CA PHE A 265 -18.96 -8.66 -1.81
C PHE A 265 -20.18 -9.45 -1.38
N ASN A 266 -20.05 -10.23 -0.30
CA ASN A 266 -21.18 -10.85 0.38
C ASN A 266 -21.60 -9.99 1.57
N LEU A 267 -22.90 -9.70 1.68
CA LEU A 267 -23.50 -9.08 2.85
C LEU A 267 -23.35 -10.03 4.05
N VAL A 268 -22.62 -9.59 5.08
CA VAL A 268 -22.37 -10.40 6.28
C VAL A 268 -23.04 -9.85 7.53
N TRP A 269 -23.35 -8.54 7.54
CA TRP A 269 -24.10 -7.89 8.59
C TRP A 269 -24.79 -6.66 8.05
N ASN A 270 -26.00 -6.34 8.57
CA ASN A 270 -26.74 -5.17 8.18
C ASN A 270 -27.73 -4.73 9.26
N ASP A 271 -28.22 -3.50 9.13
CA ASP A 271 -29.50 -3.04 9.69
C ASP A 271 -30.18 -2.16 8.63
N GLU A 272 -31.34 -2.63 8.16
CA GLU A 272 -32.16 -1.94 7.14
C GLU A 272 -33.19 -0.99 7.76
N PHE A 273 -33.29 -0.96 9.10
CA PHE A 273 -34.20 -0.12 9.86
C PHE A 273 -35.67 -0.22 9.41
N ASP A 274 -36.10 -1.42 9.02
CA ASP A 274 -37.44 -1.76 8.53
C ASP A 274 -38.47 -2.04 9.68
N TYR A 275 -38.17 -1.59 10.89
CA TYR A 275 -38.96 -1.71 12.09
C TYR A 275 -39.31 -0.33 12.66
N THR A 276 -40.02 -0.27 13.79
CA THR A 276 -40.34 0.98 14.48
C THR A 276 -40.02 0.88 15.97
N GLY A 277 -39.50 1.96 16.55
CA GLY A 277 -39.16 2.04 17.98
C GLY A 277 -37.71 2.31 18.25
N ALA A 278 -37.16 1.75 19.32
CA ALA A 278 -35.73 1.90 19.64
C ALA A 278 -34.83 1.17 18.63
N PRO A 279 -33.61 1.63 18.40
CA PRO A 279 -32.62 0.88 17.65
C PRO A 279 -32.47 -0.53 18.23
N ASN A 280 -32.37 -1.54 17.34
CA ASN A 280 -32.29 -2.95 17.73
C ASN A 280 -31.14 -3.20 18.71
N SER A 281 -31.49 -3.52 19.97
CA SER A 281 -30.50 -3.71 21.03
C SER A 281 -29.58 -4.93 20.85
N LEU A 282 -29.89 -5.85 19.93
CA LEU A 282 -28.98 -6.92 19.56
C LEU A 282 -27.90 -6.46 18.56
N LYS A 283 -28.14 -5.36 17.83
CA LYS A 283 -27.22 -4.79 16.85
C LYS A 283 -26.49 -3.55 17.36
N TRP A 284 -27.14 -2.74 18.21
CA TRP A 284 -26.65 -1.44 18.64
C TRP A 284 -26.57 -1.29 20.16
N HIS A 285 -25.51 -0.61 20.60
CA HIS A 285 -25.29 -0.17 21.96
C HIS A 285 -25.31 1.35 22.03
N HIS A 286 -26.04 1.94 22.94
CA HIS A 286 -25.98 3.37 23.24
C HIS A 286 -24.78 3.65 24.15
N GLN A 287 -23.82 4.36 23.66
CA GLN A 287 -22.71 4.85 24.49
C GLN A 287 -23.12 6.17 25.12
N THR A 288 -23.47 6.13 26.40
CA THR A 288 -23.95 7.28 27.15
C THR A 288 -22.99 7.76 28.24
N TYR A 289 -21.99 6.96 28.59
CA TYR A 289 -21.00 7.31 29.59
C TYR A 289 -19.91 8.20 28.97
N PRO A 290 -19.71 9.46 29.46
CA PRO A 290 -18.68 10.35 28.97
C PRO A 290 -17.29 9.77 29.24
N PRO A 291 -16.40 9.65 28.21
CA PRO A 291 -15.11 8.98 28.38
C PRO A 291 -14.05 9.83 29.11
N VAL A 292 -14.26 11.16 29.20
CA VAL A 292 -13.34 12.12 29.81
C VAL A 292 -14.04 12.83 30.97
N GLY A 293 -14.06 12.17 32.13
CA GLY A 293 -14.72 12.72 33.31
C GLY A 293 -16.21 12.94 33.08
N ASP A 294 -16.63 14.21 32.96
CA ASP A 294 -18.03 14.61 32.72
C ASP A 294 -18.25 15.11 31.27
N SER A 295 -17.29 14.90 30.37
CA SER A 295 -17.30 15.46 29.01
C SER A 295 -16.96 14.44 27.94
N TRP A 296 -17.30 14.80 26.70
CA TRP A 296 -16.89 14.15 25.47
C TRP A 296 -15.63 14.82 24.93
N PHE A 297 -15.00 14.21 23.92
CA PHE A 297 -13.78 14.74 23.30
C PHE A 297 -14.01 16.04 22.51
N ASN A 298 -12.94 16.70 22.09
CA ASN A 298 -12.95 17.79 21.10
C ASN A 298 -13.79 19.03 21.47
N GLY A 299 -14.15 19.21 22.76
CA GLY A 299 -14.98 20.32 23.17
C GLY A 299 -16.46 20.19 22.83
N GLU A 300 -16.94 18.98 22.62
CA GLU A 300 -18.34 18.68 22.33
C GLU A 300 -19.28 19.15 23.50
N GLU A 301 -20.43 19.73 23.13
CA GLU A 301 -21.31 20.43 24.05
C GLU A 301 -22.56 19.63 24.48
N GLN A 302 -22.80 18.44 23.92
CA GLN A 302 -23.95 17.58 24.25
C GLN A 302 -23.61 16.50 25.28
N HIS A 303 -24.65 15.91 25.83
CA HIS A 303 -24.66 14.55 26.34
C HIS A 303 -25.28 13.60 25.32
N TYR A 304 -24.70 12.38 25.17
CA TYR A 304 -25.36 11.30 24.46
C TYR A 304 -26.28 10.52 25.40
N THR A 305 -27.49 10.22 24.94
CA THR A 305 -28.52 9.52 25.72
C THR A 305 -29.09 8.32 24.99
N SER A 306 -29.69 7.39 25.70
CA SER A 306 -30.43 6.25 25.16
C SER A 306 -31.93 6.48 25.01
N ARG A 307 -32.38 7.74 25.13
CA ARG A 307 -33.80 8.09 25.06
C ARG A 307 -34.30 8.00 23.62
N LEU A 308 -35.55 7.50 23.45
CA LEU A 308 -36.19 7.41 22.14
C LEU A 308 -36.20 8.73 21.37
N LYS A 309 -36.30 9.88 22.04
CA LYS A 309 -36.26 11.15 21.32
C LYS A 309 -34.90 11.44 20.65
N ASN A 310 -33.79 10.87 21.15
CA ASN A 310 -32.48 11.09 20.59
C ASN A 310 -32.07 10.02 19.57
N SER A 311 -32.66 8.81 19.61
CA SER A 311 -32.47 7.79 18.60
C SER A 311 -33.69 6.87 18.53
N TYR A 312 -34.25 6.77 17.31
CA TYR A 312 -35.43 5.95 17.05
C TYR A 312 -35.49 5.55 15.57
N VAL A 313 -36.18 4.45 15.31
CA VAL A 313 -36.47 3.96 13.95
C VAL A 313 -37.94 4.26 13.63
N SER A 314 -38.14 4.89 12.50
CA SER A 314 -39.48 5.14 11.96
C SER A 314 -39.43 5.37 10.46
N ASN A 315 -40.52 5.01 9.75
CA ASN A 315 -40.62 5.20 8.30
C ASN A 315 -39.39 4.67 7.51
N GLY A 316 -38.90 3.50 7.93
CA GLY A 316 -37.82 2.81 7.20
C GLY A 316 -36.42 3.43 7.37
N SER A 317 -36.20 4.24 8.41
CA SER A 317 -34.86 4.74 8.70
C SER A 317 -34.63 5.00 10.18
N LEU A 318 -33.37 4.89 10.62
CA LEU A 318 -32.91 5.35 11.94
C LEU A 318 -32.81 6.87 11.93
N LYS A 319 -33.29 7.49 12.98
CA LYS A 319 -33.12 8.91 13.30
C LYS A 319 -32.17 9.03 14.48
N ILE A 320 -31.09 9.77 14.30
CA ILE A 320 -30.27 10.30 15.39
C ILE A 320 -30.56 11.79 15.44
N GLU A 321 -31.19 12.25 16.54
CA GLU A 321 -31.70 13.61 16.65
C GLU A 321 -31.05 14.35 17.80
N ALA A 322 -30.48 15.50 17.49
CA ALA A 322 -29.91 16.43 18.46
C ALA A 322 -30.93 17.46 18.88
N PHE A 323 -31.00 17.77 20.20
CA PHE A 323 -31.92 18.75 20.78
C PHE A 323 -31.19 19.78 21.60
N LYS A 324 -31.70 21.00 21.60
CA LYS A 324 -31.37 22.02 22.61
C LYS A 324 -32.25 21.82 23.82
N GLU A 325 -31.71 21.28 24.87
CA GLU A 325 -32.37 21.07 26.15
C GLU A 325 -31.35 20.96 27.27
N SER A 326 -31.72 21.40 28.48
CA SER A 326 -30.91 21.16 29.67
C SER A 326 -31.08 19.71 30.11
N TYR A 327 -29.99 18.98 30.19
CA TYR A 327 -29.98 17.58 30.60
C TYR A 327 -28.82 17.31 31.55
N THR A 328 -29.15 16.73 32.70
CA THR A 328 -28.15 16.25 33.66
C THR A 328 -27.98 14.75 33.48
N ASP A 329 -26.75 14.35 33.12
CA ASP A 329 -26.43 12.93 32.98
C ASP A 329 -26.47 12.24 34.37
N PRO A 330 -27.26 11.16 34.53
CA PRO A 330 -27.42 10.50 35.81
C PRO A 330 -26.17 9.81 36.32
N THR A 331 -25.22 9.51 35.46
CA THR A 331 -23.98 8.80 35.81
C THR A 331 -22.89 9.76 36.26
N SER A 332 -22.65 10.83 35.51
CA SER A 332 -21.61 11.83 35.82
C SER A 332 -22.13 12.96 36.71
N GLY A 333 -23.44 13.19 36.75
CA GLY A 333 -24.05 14.34 37.42
C GLY A 333 -23.84 15.67 36.71
N SER A 334 -23.19 15.68 35.54
CA SER A 334 -22.91 16.88 34.78
C SER A 334 -24.12 17.30 33.94
N THR A 335 -24.30 18.63 33.79
CA THR A 335 -25.42 19.21 33.03
C THR A 335 -24.92 19.89 31.79
N LYS A 336 -25.46 19.51 30.62
CA LYS A 336 -25.22 20.16 29.33
C LYS A 336 -26.51 20.70 28.73
N GLN A 337 -26.39 21.57 27.72
CA GLN A 337 -27.52 22.25 27.09
C GLN A 337 -27.96 21.60 25.77
N TYR A 338 -27.34 20.49 25.41
CA TYR A 338 -27.69 19.74 24.21
C TYR A 338 -27.66 18.24 24.51
N THR A 339 -28.50 17.50 23.80
CA THR A 339 -28.53 16.04 23.84
C THR A 339 -28.55 15.47 22.41
N ALA A 340 -27.94 14.32 22.21
CA ALA A 340 -27.98 13.54 20.97
C ALA A 340 -27.89 12.05 21.31
N ALA A 341 -27.58 11.20 20.35
CA ALA A 341 -27.20 9.81 20.56
C ALA A 341 -25.88 9.45 19.88
N ARG A 342 -25.15 8.51 20.51
CA ARG A 342 -23.99 7.81 19.95
C ARG A 342 -24.25 6.32 20.05
N LEU A 343 -24.25 5.66 18.89
CA LEU A 343 -24.49 4.22 18.74
C LEU A 343 -23.19 3.51 18.37
N ASN A 344 -22.91 2.39 19.03
CA ASN A 344 -21.83 1.49 18.66
C ASN A 344 -22.44 0.20 18.08
N SER A 345 -21.93 -0.31 16.95
CA SER A 345 -22.32 -1.63 16.48
C SER A 345 -21.82 -2.74 17.40
N LYS A 346 -22.67 -3.73 17.66
CA LYS A 346 -22.30 -4.97 18.35
C LYS A 346 -21.73 -6.00 17.41
N TYR A 347 -21.39 -5.58 16.21
CA TYR A 347 -20.67 -6.32 15.19
C TYR A 347 -19.33 -5.64 14.95
N ALA A 348 -18.26 -6.41 14.96
CA ALA A 348 -16.93 -5.97 14.57
C ALA A 348 -16.45 -6.79 13.40
N PHE A 349 -15.66 -6.19 12.54
CA PHE A 349 -15.16 -6.78 11.30
C PHE A 349 -13.76 -6.27 10.99
N ARG A 350 -13.03 -7.04 10.24
CA ARG A 350 -11.76 -6.65 9.64
C ARG A 350 -11.85 -6.86 8.14
N TYR A 351 -11.48 -5.83 7.37
CA TYR A 351 -11.57 -5.78 5.92
C TYR A 351 -12.99 -5.95 5.36
N GLY A 352 -13.17 -5.53 4.14
CA GLY A 352 -14.45 -5.57 3.45
C GLY A 352 -14.96 -4.20 3.05
N ARG A 353 -16.25 -4.08 2.83
CA ARG A 353 -16.92 -2.82 2.48
C ARG A 353 -17.99 -2.48 3.53
N VAL A 354 -18.00 -1.24 3.96
CA VAL A 354 -19.10 -0.66 4.76
C VAL A 354 -19.85 0.33 3.89
N GLU A 355 -21.17 0.27 3.92
CA GLU A 355 -22.05 1.26 3.30
C GLU A 355 -23.04 1.78 4.33
N VAL A 356 -23.14 3.08 4.40
CA VAL A 356 -24.17 3.79 5.18
C VAL A 356 -24.87 4.78 4.28
N ARG A 357 -26.16 4.57 4.04
CA ARG A 357 -26.98 5.51 3.26
C ARG A 357 -27.66 6.47 4.21
N ALA A 358 -27.33 7.75 4.10
CA ALA A 358 -27.79 8.75 5.06
C ALA A 358 -28.14 10.11 4.42
N LYS A 359 -29.01 10.86 5.11
CA LYS A 359 -29.19 12.31 5.00
C LYS A 359 -28.64 12.97 6.26
N LEU A 360 -27.89 14.05 6.08
CA LEU A 360 -27.18 14.72 7.16
C LEU A 360 -27.98 15.92 7.72
N PRO A 361 -27.74 16.33 8.96
CA PRO A 361 -28.36 17.52 9.51
C PRO A 361 -27.89 18.80 8.79
N ALA A 362 -28.79 19.77 8.65
CA ALA A 362 -28.54 21.05 8.00
C ALA A 362 -28.09 22.16 8.96
N ALA A 363 -28.39 22.03 10.23
CA ALA A 363 -28.21 23.12 11.21
C ALA A 363 -26.73 23.34 11.53
N GLN A 364 -26.32 24.62 11.54
CA GLN A 364 -25.00 25.02 11.98
C GLN A 364 -24.78 24.61 13.44
N GLY A 365 -23.65 24.04 13.74
CA GLY A 365 -23.27 23.54 15.07
C GLY A 365 -23.49 22.06 15.25
N THR A 366 -24.17 21.36 14.32
CA THR A 366 -24.20 19.88 14.32
C THR A 366 -22.94 19.33 13.67
N TRP A 367 -22.45 18.23 14.23
CA TRP A 367 -21.30 17.47 13.72
C TRP A 367 -21.69 15.99 13.64
N PRO A 368 -22.36 15.58 12.56
CA PRO A 368 -22.66 14.18 12.31
C PRO A 368 -21.41 13.42 11.92
N ALA A 369 -21.31 12.17 12.38
CA ALA A 369 -20.21 11.27 12.04
C ALA A 369 -20.70 9.84 11.79
N ILE A 370 -20.10 9.21 10.78
CA ILE A 370 -20.15 7.79 10.44
C ILE A 370 -18.70 7.33 10.43
N TRP A 371 -18.30 6.51 11.38
CA TRP A 371 -16.90 6.21 11.62
C TRP A 371 -16.68 4.85 12.28
N THR A 372 -15.44 4.45 12.42
CA THR A 372 -15.07 3.18 13.07
C THR A 372 -13.91 3.36 14.03
N LEU A 373 -13.90 2.58 15.12
CA LEU A 373 -12.77 2.42 16.02
C LEU A 373 -12.34 0.97 16.07
N GLY A 374 -11.05 0.75 16.32
CA GLY A 374 -10.55 -0.58 16.65
C GLY A 374 -11.30 -1.18 17.85
N LYS A 375 -11.72 -2.44 17.71
CA LYS A 375 -12.45 -3.21 18.75
C LYS A 375 -11.73 -3.23 20.10
N ASN A 376 -10.41 -3.10 20.07
CA ASN A 376 -9.53 -3.10 21.23
C ASN A 376 -9.45 -1.76 21.96
N ILE A 377 -10.20 -0.73 21.54
CA ILE A 377 -10.21 0.59 22.21
C ILE A 377 -10.56 0.49 23.69
N ASN A 378 -9.73 1.09 24.54
CA ASN A 378 -10.01 1.26 25.97
C ASN A 378 -10.68 2.62 26.22
N GLU A 379 -11.93 2.75 25.80
CA GLU A 379 -12.76 3.93 26.02
C GLU A 379 -13.96 3.55 26.88
N ASN A 380 -14.10 4.21 28.02
CA ASN A 380 -15.19 3.95 28.98
C ASN A 380 -16.55 4.07 28.30
N GLY A 381 -17.38 3.05 28.50
CA GLY A 381 -18.74 3.02 27.97
C GLY A 381 -18.86 2.57 26.52
N ALA A 382 -17.77 2.41 25.78
CA ALA A 382 -17.79 1.78 24.47
C ALA A 382 -18.17 0.30 24.59
N TYR A 383 -19.02 -0.20 23.66
CA TYR A 383 -19.55 -1.57 23.76
C TYR A 383 -18.46 -2.62 23.95
N TRP A 384 -17.44 -2.64 23.11
CA TRP A 384 -16.40 -3.67 23.12
C TRP A 384 -15.49 -3.56 24.35
N GLN A 385 -15.28 -2.36 24.88
CA GLN A 385 -14.60 -2.17 26.17
C GLN A 385 -15.40 -2.84 27.31
N THR A 386 -16.74 -2.68 27.33
CA THR A 386 -17.60 -3.33 28.35
C THR A 386 -17.62 -4.86 28.20
N GLN A 387 -17.24 -5.39 27.03
CA GLN A 387 -17.12 -6.83 26.79
C GLN A 387 -15.71 -7.37 27.08
N GLY A 388 -14.80 -6.54 27.61
CA GLY A 388 -13.44 -6.94 28.02
C GLY A 388 -12.38 -6.89 26.91
N PHE A 389 -12.68 -6.31 25.75
CA PHE A 389 -11.71 -6.16 24.64
C PHE A 389 -10.85 -4.89 24.76
N GLY A 390 -11.22 -3.93 25.62
CA GLY A 390 -10.53 -2.65 25.76
C GLY A 390 -9.17 -2.77 26.42
N ASN A 391 -8.10 -2.82 25.64
CA ASN A 391 -6.72 -2.91 26.12
C ASN A 391 -5.77 -1.91 25.45
N THR A 392 -6.25 -1.10 24.50
CA THR A 392 -5.44 -0.21 23.67
C THR A 392 -6.01 1.21 23.72
N THR A 393 -5.14 2.19 23.95
CA THR A 393 -5.53 3.60 23.95
C THR A 393 -5.57 4.18 22.55
N TRP A 394 -6.40 5.20 22.35
CA TRP A 394 -6.35 6.02 21.14
C TRP A 394 -5.00 6.78 21.05
N PRO A 395 -4.36 6.95 19.85
CA PRO A 395 -4.83 6.51 18.53
C PRO A 395 -4.32 5.11 18.10
N PHE A 396 -3.72 4.34 19.00
CA PHE A 396 -3.12 3.03 18.71
C PHE A 396 -4.14 1.94 18.30
N CYS A 397 -5.42 2.16 18.60
CA CYS A 397 -6.48 1.25 18.14
C CYS A 397 -6.83 1.42 16.66
N GLY A 398 -6.42 2.54 16.05
CA GLY A 398 -6.86 2.97 14.72
C GLY A 398 -8.28 3.57 14.75
N GLU A 399 -8.50 4.65 13.97
CA GLU A 399 -9.79 5.28 13.75
C GLU A 399 -9.95 5.62 12.28
N ILE A 400 -11.12 5.30 11.71
CA ILE A 400 -11.45 5.59 10.32
C ILE A 400 -12.77 6.35 10.30
N ASP A 401 -12.70 7.63 9.92
CA ASP A 401 -13.86 8.47 9.74
C ASP A 401 -14.34 8.37 8.31
N ILE A 402 -15.38 7.55 8.08
CA ILE A 402 -15.95 7.34 6.75
C ILE A 402 -16.61 8.63 6.27
N MET A 403 -17.29 9.33 7.16
CA MET A 403 -17.93 10.60 6.91
C MET A 403 -17.98 11.44 8.17
N GLU A 404 -17.50 12.66 8.09
CA GLU A 404 -17.75 13.75 9.02
C GLU A 404 -18.22 14.99 8.24
N GLN A 405 -19.13 15.77 8.83
CA GLN A 405 -19.57 17.02 8.23
C GLN A 405 -19.32 18.17 9.19
N ASP A 406 -18.57 19.16 8.72
CA ASP A 406 -18.26 20.39 9.45
C ASP A 406 -19.45 21.38 9.46
N SER A 407 -19.25 22.51 10.15
CA SER A 407 -20.24 23.59 10.24
C SER A 407 -20.65 24.20 8.89
N ASN A 408 -19.88 24.00 7.83
CA ASN A 408 -20.13 24.58 6.51
C ASN A 408 -21.26 23.90 5.73
N LYS A 409 -21.57 22.63 6.06
CA LYS A 409 -22.70 21.86 5.50
C LYS A 409 -22.68 21.62 3.97
N THR A 410 -21.64 22.03 3.26
CA THR A 410 -21.54 21.89 1.78
C THR A 410 -20.62 20.78 1.32
N LYS A 411 -19.88 20.20 2.25
CA LYS A 411 -18.93 19.11 1.98
C LYS A 411 -18.87 18.15 3.17
N THR A 412 -18.40 16.95 2.93
CA THR A 412 -18.03 15.99 3.94
C THR A 412 -16.53 15.68 3.84
N SER A 413 -15.94 15.26 4.94
CA SER A 413 -14.56 14.79 5.02
C SER A 413 -14.53 13.34 5.49
N GLY A 414 -13.44 12.67 5.19
CA GLY A 414 -13.05 11.40 5.77
C GLY A 414 -11.62 11.49 6.27
N ALA A 415 -11.30 10.76 7.31
CA ALA A 415 -9.98 10.79 7.93
C ALA A 415 -9.51 9.40 8.36
N PHE A 416 -8.20 9.28 8.53
CA PHE A 416 -7.55 8.12 9.14
C PHE A 416 -6.65 8.61 10.25
N HIS A 417 -6.91 8.18 11.49
CA HIS A 417 -6.13 8.55 12.68
C HIS A 417 -5.34 7.34 13.19
N TYR A 418 -4.04 7.51 13.34
CA TYR A 418 -3.12 6.47 13.79
C TYR A 418 -1.85 7.09 14.39
N PRO A 419 -0.98 6.33 15.07
CA PRO A 419 0.32 6.83 15.52
C PRO A 419 1.33 6.97 14.38
N ASP A 420 2.19 7.99 14.44
CA ASP A 420 3.39 8.08 13.63
C ASP A 420 4.49 7.11 14.11
N ALA A 421 5.66 7.12 13.46
CA ALA A 421 6.80 6.28 13.83
C ALA A 421 7.34 6.53 15.24
N ASN A 422 7.01 7.67 15.86
CA ASN A 422 7.40 8.03 17.23
C ASN A 422 6.30 7.74 18.26
N GLY A 423 5.16 7.18 17.82
CA GLY A 423 4.00 6.91 18.66
C GLY A 423 3.13 8.13 18.92
N ASN A 424 3.35 9.27 18.23
CA ASN A 424 2.49 10.43 18.36
C ASN A 424 1.28 10.31 17.44
N HIS A 425 0.14 10.91 17.84
CA HIS A 425 -1.02 10.98 16.95
C HIS A 425 -0.68 11.70 15.65
N THR A 426 -1.02 11.07 14.54
CA THR A 426 -1.05 11.66 13.20
C THR A 426 -2.34 11.31 12.49
N TYR A 427 -2.67 12.03 11.43
CA TYR A 427 -3.84 11.74 10.63
C TYR A 427 -3.69 12.24 9.19
N THR A 428 -4.48 11.68 8.30
CA THR A 428 -4.69 12.20 6.95
C THR A 428 -6.17 12.42 6.71
N THR A 429 -6.53 13.53 6.07
CA THR A 429 -7.93 13.86 5.77
C THR A 429 -8.09 14.42 4.37
N LYS A 430 -9.23 14.14 3.76
CA LYS A 430 -9.68 14.71 2.49
C LYS A 430 -11.16 15.04 2.57
N SER A 431 -11.61 15.94 1.70
CA SER A 431 -13.03 16.34 1.63
C SER A 431 -13.57 16.21 0.21
N ILE A 432 -14.87 15.97 0.12
CA ILE A 432 -15.64 15.97 -1.13
C ILE A 432 -16.87 16.90 -0.96
N SER A 433 -17.26 17.60 -2.03
CA SER A 433 -18.47 18.44 -2.01
C SER A 433 -19.73 17.59 -2.07
N VAL A 434 -20.64 17.78 -1.12
CA VAL A 434 -21.96 17.12 -1.02
C VAL A 434 -22.96 18.19 -0.55
N SER A 435 -23.28 19.15 -1.41
CA SER A 435 -24.03 20.36 -1.04
C SER A 435 -25.52 20.14 -0.75
N ASP A 436 -26.05 18.99 -1.16
CA ASP A 436 -27.43 18.57 -0.96
C ASP A 436 -27.60 17.47 0.11
N SER A 437 -26.56 17.18 0.87
CA SER A 437 -26.52 16.11 1.87
C SER A 437 -27.65 16.14 2.92
N ALA A 438 -28.23 17.33 3.17
CA ALA A 438 -29.37 17.48 4.09
C ALA A 438 -30.74 17.15 3.43
N ASN A 439 -30.81 17.15 2.10
CA ASN A 439 -32.06 16.99 1.35
C ASN A 439 -32.12 15.67 0.56
N SER A 440 -30.94 15.11 0.25
CA SER A 440 -30.80 13.91 -0.58
C SER A 440 -30.13 12.79 0.20
N TRP A 441 -30.48 11.56 -0.16
CA TRP A 441 -29.81 10.37 0.32
C TRP A 441 -28.50 10.16 -0.41
N HIS A 442 -27.40 10.02 0.32
CA HIS A 442 -26.08 9.66 -0.21
C HIS A 442 -25.58 8.38 0.44
N VAL A 443 -24.76 7.63 -0.28
CA VAL A 443 -24.07 6.44 0.24
C VAL A 443 -22.65 6.82 0.61
N TYR A 444 -22.36 6.81 1.90
CA TYR A 444 -21.01 6.98 2.45
C TYR A 444 -20.42 5.60 2.65
N ALA A 445 -19.28 5.34 2.01
CA ALA A 445 -18.72 3.99 2.02
C ALA A 445 -17.22 3.97 2.29
N MET A 446 -16.78 2.84 2.83
CA MET A 446 -15.40 2.47 3.02
C MET A 446 -15.13 1.12 2.37
N GLU A 447 -14.13 1.01 1.52
CA GLU A 447 -13.52 -0.27 1.14
C GLU A 447 -12.18 -0.43 1.86
N TRP A 448 -12.04 -1.50 2.59
CA TRP A 448 -10.89 -1.75 3.45
C TRP A 448 -10.29 -3.12 3.16
N SER A 449 -9.01 -3.12 2.77
CA SER A 449 -8.19 -4.30 2.52
C SER A 449 -6.88 -4.22 3.32
N ALA A 450 -6.07 -5.27 3.24
CA ALA A 450 -4.72 -5.23 3.80
C ALA A 450 -3.80 -4.20 3.10
N ASP A 451 -4.07 -3.89 1.83
CA ASP A 451 -3.22 -3.01 1.03
C ASP A 451 -3.71 -1.56 1.03
N THR A 452 -5.02 -1.34 1.02
CA THR A 452 -5.61 0.01 0.88
C THR A 452 -6.89 0.16 1.69
N ILE A 453 -7.15 1.41 2.14
CA ILE A 453 -8.45 1.83 2.64
C ILE A 453 -8.92 2.98 1.76
N GLU A 454 -10.11 2.86 1.15
CA GLU A 454 -10.69 3.85 0.25
C GLU A 454 -12.02 4.34 0.83
N LEU A 455 -12.19 5.68 0.89
CA LEU A 455 -13.43 6.32 1.31
C LEU A 455 -14.12 6.94 0.12
N SER A 456 -15.44 6.75 0.01
CA SER A 456 -16.22 7.23 -1.13
C SER A 456 -17.58 7.80 -0.73
N VAL A 457 -18.12 8.66 -1.56
CA VAL A 457 -19.51 9.12 -1.54
C VAL A 457 -20.11 8.80 -2.90
N ASP A 458 -21.24 8.07 -2.93
CA ASP A 458 -21.93 7.63 -4.14
C ASP A 458 -20.95 6.97 -5.14
N ASP A 459 -20.12 6.07 -4.64
CA ASP A 459 -19.05 5.35 -5.37
C ASP A 459 -17.91 6.24 -5.93
N VAL A 460 -17.90 7.56 -5.64
CA VAL A 460 -16.78 8.44 -5.98
C VAL A 460 -15.76 8.41 -4.87
N VAL A 461 -14.63 7.75 -5.09
CA VAL A 461 -13.52 7.68 -4.13
C VAL A 461 -12.88 9.06 -3.99
N PHE A 462 -12.79 9.58 -2.76
CA PHE A 462 -12.20 10.89 -2.49
C PHE A 462 -10.97 10.83 -1.56
N HIS A 463 -10.80 9.74 -0.80
CA HIS A 463 -9.64 9.55 0.05
C HIS A 463 -9.16 8.11 0.03
N THR A 464 -7.84 7.91 -0.10
CA THR A 464 -7.20 6.59 -0.10
C THR A 464 -6.00 6.62 0.83
N LEU A 465 -5.90 5.61 1.70
CA LEU A 465 -4.73 5.32 2.53
C LEU A 465 -4.03 4.06 1.99
N ASN A 466 -2.70 4.11 1.83
CA ASN A 466 -1.89 2.90 1.65
C ASN A 466 -1.79 2.21 3.03
N ASN A 467 -2.38 1.01 3.13
CA ASN A 467 -2.50 0.25 4.37
C ASN A 467 -1.44 -0.86 4.51
N ALA A 468 -0.71 -1.17 3.44
CA ALA A 468 0.20 -2.33 3.37
C ALA A 468 1.30 -2.37 4.46
N GLN A 469 1.59 -1.23 5.10
CA GLN A 469 2.59 -1.10 6.16
C GLN A 469 2.01 -0.50 7.45
N ASN A 470 0.69 -0.39 7.57
CA ASN A 470 0.03 0.25 8.70
C ASN A 470 -0.66 -0.79 9.60
N ALA A 471 0.07 -1.28 10.62
CA ALA A 471 -0.42 -2.30 11.55
C ALA A 471 -1.61 -1.84 12.43
N TYR A 472 -1.92 -0.53 12.48
CA TYR A 472 -3.00 0.00 13.32
C TYR A 472 -4.38 -0.27 12.74
N PHE A 473 -4.48 -0.53 11.42
CA PHE A 473 -5.69 -0.95 10.74
C PHE A 473 -5.70 -2.45 10.40
N ASP A 474 -5.02 -3.26 11.19
CA ASP A 474 -4.99 -4.72 11.07
C ASP A 474 -5.82 -5.43 12.17
N ASN A 475 -6.57 -4.69 12.96
CA ASN A 475 -7.49 -5.19 13.97
C ASN A 475 -8.94 -5.13 13.49
N GLU A 476 -9.85 -5.85 14.16
CA GLU A 476 -11.28 -5.67 13.94
C GLU A 476 -11.73 -4.26 14.39
N HIS A 477 -12.58 -3.62 13.59
CA HIS A 477 -13.22 -2.34 13.90
C HIS A 477 -14.72 -2.52 14.08
N PHE A 478 -15.34 -1.62 14.82
CA PHE A 478 -16.80 -1.51 14.96
C PHE A 478 -17.28 -0.14 14.50
N ILE A 479 -18.54 -0.06 14.06
CA ILE A 479 -19.14 1.16 13.51
C ILE A 479 -19.70 2.03 14.63
N LEU A 480 -19.48 3.34 14.51
CA LEU A 480 -20.06 4.36 15.35
C LEU A 480 -20.88 5.36 14.51
N LEU A 481 -22.04 5.75 15.05
CA LEU A 481 -22.95 6.70 14.45
C LEU A 481 -23.36 7.73 15.51
N ASN A 482 -23.17 9.03 15.27
CA ASN A 482 -23.54 10.06 16.19
C ASN A 482 -23.77 11.43 15.54
N ILE A 483 -24.41 12.34 16.29
CA ILE A 483 -24.31 13.77 16.06
C ILE A 483 -23.70 14.40 17.31
N ALA A 484 -22.51 14.98 17.18
CA ALA A 484 -21.95 15.88 18.18
C ALA A 484 -22.48 17.31 17.98
N MET A 485 -22.41 18.11 19.02
CA MET A 485 -22.81 19.52 19.00
C MET A 485 -21.61 20.40 19.33
N GLY A 486 -21.39 21.45 18.52
CA GLY A 486 -20.26 22.33 18.74
C GLY A 486 -18.93 21.64 18.46
N GLY A 487 -17.95 21.84 19.33
CA GLY A 487 -16.63 21.22 19.23
C GLY A 487 -15.79 21.70 18.03
N SER A 488 -14.72 20.96 17.73
CA SER A 488 -13.72 21.39 16.73
C SER A 488 -14.24 21.46 15.30
N LEU A 489 -15.16 20.55 14.86
CA LEU A 489 -15.74 20.56 13.53
C LEU A 489 -17.16 21.16 13.48
N GLY A 490 -17.98 20.96 14.50
CA GLY A 490 -19.31 21.56 14.57
C GLY A 490 -19.28 23.09 14.68
N GLY A 491 -18.24 23.61 15.32
CA GLY A 491 -18.05 25.05 15.50
C GLY A 491 -19.15 25.70 16.32
N THR A 492 -19.44 26.98 16.04
CA THR A 492 -20.48 27.71 16.79
C THR A 492 -21.86 27.17 16.48
N ILE A 493 -22.61 26.79 17.53
CA ILE A 493 -24.01 26.36 17.40
C ILE A 493 -24.90 27.58 17.14
N ALA A 494 -25.78 27.48 16.16
CA ALA A 494 -26.68 28.56 15.80
C ALA A 494 -27.53 28.97 17.01
N ALA A 495 -27.66 30.27 17.29
CA ALA A 495 -28.41 30.78 18.44
C ALA A 495 -29.89 30.32 18.48
N ASN A 496 -30.48 30.16 17.29
CA ASN A 496 -31.85 29.69 17.06
C ASN A 496 -31.96 28.16 16.91
N PHE A 497 -30.88 27.40 17.14
CA PHE A 497 -30.93 25.95 17.11
C PHE A 497 -31.96 25.42 18.13
N THR A 498 -32.79 24.50 17.72
CA THR A 498 -33.76 23.81 18.58
C THR A 498 -33.59 22.29 18.48
N ALA A 499 -33.55 21.76 17.27
CA ALA A 499 -33.34 20.35 16.98
C ALA A 499 -32.90 20.17 15.53
N ASP A 500 -32.18 19.07 15.24
CA ASP A 500 -31.89 18.59 13.88
C ASP A 500 -31.56 17.11 13.90
N VAL A 501 -31.66 16.44 12.73
CA VAL A 501 -31.64 14.98 12.60
C VAL A 501 -30.73 14.51 11.51
N MET A 502 -29.96 13.44 11.78
CA MET A 502 -29.36 12.58 10.78
C MET A 502 -30.28 11.38 10.56
N GLU A 503 -30.70 11.16 9.33
CA GLU A 503 -31.50 10.00 8.95
C GLU A 503 -30.59 8.97 8.28
N ILE A 504 -30.69 7.69 8.67
CA ILE A 504 -29.92 6.58 8.13
C ILE A 504 -30.89 5.52 7.63
N ASP A 505 -30.86 5.26 6.31
CA ASP A 505 -31.70 4.29 5.63
C ASP A 505 -31.24 2.86 5.90
N TYR A 506 -29.93 2.63 5.77
CA TYR A 506 -29.31 1.35 6.12
C TYR A 506 -27.84 1.50 6.53
N VAL A 507 -27.38 0.49 7.25
CA VAL A 507 -25.95 0.19 7.47
C VAL A 507 -25.69 -1.24 7.02
N ARG A 508 -24.71 -1.43 6.13
CA ARG A 508 -24.37 -2.73 5.56
C ARG A 508 -22.89 -2.98 5.65
N VAL A 509 -22.50 -4.19 6.04
CA VAL A 509 -21.11 -4.65 6.03
C VAL A 509 -21.02 -5.84 5.11
N TYR A 510 -20.08 -5.76 4.17
CA TYR A 510 -19.81 -6.81 3.20
C TYR A 510 -18.37 -7.31 3.38
N GLN A 511 -18.16 -8.59 3.14
CA GLN A 511 -16.83 -9.18 3.06
C GLN A 511 -16.56 -9.79 1.70
N LEU A 512 -15.29 -9.81 1.31
CA LEU A 512 -14.85 -10.37 0.04
C LEU A 512 -15.02 -11.88 0.03
N GLN A 513 -15.61 -12.40 -1.05
CA GLN A 513 -15.61 -13.81 -1.37
C GLN A 513 -14.93 -14.01 -2.72
N SER A 514 -13.96 -14.95 -2.80
CA SER A 514 -13.43 -15.40 -4.07
C SER A 514 -14.44 -16.30 -4.77
N LEU A 515 -14.64 -16.14 -6.07
CA LEU A 515 -15.57 -16.93 -6.88
C LEU A 515 -14.95 -18.22 -7.44
N SER A 516 -13.76 -18.64 -6.96
CA SER A 516 -13.10 -19.88 -7.38
C SER A 516 -13.22 -21.00 -6.34
N SER A 517 -13.57 -22.19 -6.79
CA SER A 517 -13.67 -23.40 -5.96
C SER A 517 -12.31 -24.03 -5.58
N GLY A 518 -11.16 -23.37 -5.85
CA GLY A 518 -9.83 -24.00 -5.81
C GLY A 518 -8.77 -23.41 -4.89
N SER A 519 -9.00 -22.27 -4.23
CA SER A 519 -7.97 -21.62 -3.40
C SER A 519 -8.28 -21.71 -1.91
N ILE A 520 -8.22 -22.91 -1.35
CA ILE A 520 -8.60 -23.18 0.05
C ILE A 520 -7.55 -22.69 1.06
N ASP A 521 -6.30 -22.46 0.68
CA ASP A 521 -5.23 -22.26 1.66
C ASP A 521 -5.08 -20.83 2.21
N LYS A 522 -5.49 -19.78 1.47
CA LYS A 522 -5.57 -18.42 2.02
C LYS A 522 -6.91 -18.10 2.68
N LEU A 523 -8.00 -18.77 2.26
CA LEU A 523 -9.31 -18.70 2.92
C LEU A 523 -9.32 -19.43 4.28
N LYS A 524 -8.49 -20.42 4.50
CA LYS A 524 -8.43 -21.15 5.77
C LYS A 524 -8.03 -20.26 6.94
N TYR A 525 -7.16 -19.28 6.71
CA TYR A 525 -6.82 -18.26 7.72
C TYR A 525 -8.03 -17.38 8.09
N TRP A 526 -9.00 -17.20 7.18
CA TRP A 526 -10.23 -16.44 7.39
C TRP A 526 -11.31 -17.23 8.12
N LEU A 527 -11.45 -18.54 7.81
CA LEU A 527 -12.48 -19.40 8.39
C LEU A 527 -12.17 -19.84 9.82
N ASP A 528 -10.91 -19.94 10.19
CA ASP A 528 -10.48 -20.38 11.53
C ASP A 528 -10.65 -19.26 12.60
N HIS A 529 -11.02 -18.03 12.21
CA HIS A 529 -11.20 -16.89 13.12
C HIS A 529 -12.63 -16.32 13.15
N ILE A 530 -13.61 -17.01 12.55
CA ILE A 530 -15.03 -16.68 12.77
C ILE A 530 -15.40 -17.22 14.15
N PRO A 531 -15.87 -16.36 15.09
CA PRO A 531 -16.41 -16.87 16.36
C PRO A 531 -17.59 -17.79 16.06
N GLN A 532 -17.44 -19.07 16.40
CA GLN A 532 -18.57 -20.01 16.33
C GLN A 532 -19.69 -19.47 17.24
N PRO A 533 -20.95 -19.48 16.79
CA PRO A 533 -22.05 -19.13 17.67
C PRO A 533 -22.01 -20.07 18.87
N ILE A 534 -21.94 -19.52 20.06
CA ILE A 534 -22.03 -20.28 21.31
C ILE A 534 -23.43 -20.88 21.35
N CYS A 535 -23.54 -22.12 20.91
CA CYS A 535 -24.76 -22.89 21.11
C CYS A 535 -24.83 -23.26 22.59
N GLY A 536 -25.44 -22.37 23.40
CA GLY A 536 -25.79 -22.67 24.78
C GLY A 536 -26.78 -23.82 24.81
N SER A 537 -26.33 -24.97 25.30
CA SER A 537 -27.18 -26.09 25.66
C SER A 537 -28.21 -25.65 26.69
N ILE A 538 -29.45 -25.47 26.31
CA ILE A 538 -30.60 -25.56 27.23
C ILE A 538 -31.21 -26.94 27.01
N LEU A 539 -31.02 -27.78 28.03
CA LEU A 539 -31.78 -28.99 28.28
C LEU A 539 -33.23 -28.63 28.58
N CYS A 540 -34.13 -29.16 27.86
CA CYS A 540 -35.31 -29.98 28.20
C CYS A 540 -36.13 -30.17 26.98
#